data_7863d39c925b364f1decc1af2e839339
#
_entry.id   7863d39c925b364f1decc1af2e839339
#
_cell.length_a   1.000
_cell.length_b   1.000
_cell.length_c   1.000
_cell.angle_alpha   90.00
_cell.angle_beta   90.00
_cell.angle_gamma   90.00
#
_symmetry.space_group_name_H-M   'P 1'
#
loop_
_entity.id
_entity.type
_entity.pdbx_description
1 polymer ?
#
loop_
_entity_poly.entity_id
_entity_poly.type
_entity_poly.pdbx_seq_one_letter_code
_entity_poly.pdbx_strand_id
1 'polypeptide(L)'
;GEWWEYDIEFAAQSGPLARSVSAALTALGSGRGLLLFADPSIEPKGLSQPVLLAAPITGGNVVQTQGWPSGLSALASGDFISIGTARDTRLHQIAFDVTADINGLATLTLFPAIRRALPANTPLEVNRPQVLLRPTGSVPTRIERAGRHRFTLSAREAL
;
A
#
# COMPACT_ATOMS: atom_id res chain seq x y z
N GLY A 1 -14.31 -7.08 9.45
CA GLY A 1 -13.71 -5.87 8.89
C GLY A 1 -13.03 -6.19 7.58
N GLU A 2 -13.03 -5.21 6.69
CA GLU A 2 -12.40 -5.32 5.38
C GLU A 2 -10.96 -4.82 5.54
N TRP A 3 -9.97 -5.68 5.29
CA TRP A 3 -8.56 -5.37 5.31
C TRP A 3 -7.81 -6.22 4.29
N TRP A 4 -6.61 -5.78 3.95
CA TRP A 4 -5.74 -6.49 3.03
C TRP A 4 -4.92 -7.56 3.77
N GLU A 5 -4.82 -8.75 3.18
CA GLU A 5 -3.97 -9.84 3.64
C GLU A 5 -2.95 -10.18 2.56
N TYR A 6 -1.71 -10.45 2.98
CA TYR A 6 -0.60 -10.75 2.11
C TYR A 6 0.16 -11.97 2.59
N ASP A 7 0.50 -12.84 1.65
CA ASP A 7 1.54 -13.86 1.81
C ASP A 7 2.73 -13.45 0.94
N ILE A 8 3.80 -13.00 1.59
CA ILE A 8 4.99 -12.46 0.92
C ILE A 8 6.08 -13.53 0.95
N GLU A 9 6.44 -14.02 -0.22
CA GLU A 9 7.58 -14.91 -0.39
C GLU A 9 8.82 -14.10 -0.79
N PHE A 10 9.87 -14.21 0.00
CA PHE A 10 11.16 -13.63 -0.32
C PHE A 10 11.94 -14.59 -1.20
N ALA A 11 12.55 -14.09 -2.28
CA ALA A 11 13.47 -14.87 -3.10
C ALA A 11 14.56 -15.48 -2.22
N ALA A 12 14.97 -16.70 -2.55
CA ALA A 12 16.00 -17.41 -1.79
C ALA A 12 17.29 -16.60 -1.70
N GLN A 13 17.75 -16.34 -0.49
CA GLN A 13 18.91 -15.51 -0.16
C GLN A 13 20.02 -16.36 0.49
N SER A 14 21.27 -15.92 0.34
CA SER A 14 22.42 -16.55 0.96
C SER A 14 23.36 -15.53 1.62
N GLY A 15 24.23 -16.01 2.50
CA GLY A 15 25.26 -15.20 3.13
C GLY A 15 24.76 -14.01 3.96
N PRO A 16 25.44 -12.85 3.88
CA PRO A 16 25.10 -11.67 4.69
C PRO A 16 23.67 -11.16 4.45
N LEU A 17 23.18 -11.24 3.21
CA LEU A 17 21.83 -10.77 2.88
C LEU A 17 20.76 -11.64 3.54
N ALA A 18 20.93 -12.97 3.56
CA ALA A 18 20.03 -13.86 4.28
C ALA A 18 19.97 -13.53 5.78
N ARG A 19 21.11 -13.20 6.39
CA ARG A 19 21.18 -12.80 7.81
C ARG A 19 20.47 -11.48 8.06
N SER A 20 20.62 -10.50 7.18
CA SER A 20 19.94 -9.21 7.28
C SER A 20 18.43 -9.34 7.17
N VAL A 21 17.95 -10.14 6.21
CA VAL A 21 16.53 -10.44 6.05
C VAL A 21 15.98 -11.17 7.28
N SER A 22 16.71 -12.19 7.77
CA SER A 22 16.32 -12.93 8.98
C SER A 22 16.22 -12.02 10.19
N ALA A 23 17.19 -11.13 10.40
CA ALA A 23 17.18 -10.16 11.51
C ALA A 23 15.99 -9.19 11.42
N ALA A 24 15.71 -8.66 10.22
CA ALA A 24 14.57 -7.78 10.00
C ALA A 24 13.24 -8.49 10.27
N LEU A 25 13.08 -9.73 9.78
CA LEU A 25 11.87 -10.54 10.02
C LEU A 25 11.72 -10.92 11.49
N THR A 26 12.82 -11.20 12.19
CA THR A 26 12.81 -11.46 13.63
C THR A 26 12.37 -10.21 14.41
N ALA A 27 12.85 -9.03 14.00
CA ALA A 27 12.43 -7.77 14.60
C ALA A 27 10.94 -7.46 14.37
N LEU A 28 10.39 -7.86 13.23
CA LEU A 28 8.95 -7.80 12.94
C LEU A 28 8.15 -8.85 13.74
N GLY A 29 8.81 -9.93 14.15
CA GLY A 29 8.22 -11.10 14.78
C GLY A 29 7.44 -10.80 16.05
N SER A 30 6.61 -11.75 16.48
CA SER A 30 5.71 -11.66 17.63
C SER A 30 4.48 -10.73 17.48
N GLY A 31 4.10 -10.32 16.27
CA GLY A 31 2.86 -9.56 16.03
C GLY A 31 2.88 -8.09 16.49
N ARG A 32 4.02 -7.57 16.94
CA ARG A 32 4.19 -6.19 17.39
C ARG A 32 4.85 -5.29 16.34
N GLY A 33 5.64 -5.87 15.44
CA GLY A 33 6.28 -5.15 14.36
C GLY A 33 5.29 -4.67 13.31
N LEU A 34 5.62 -3.58 12.64
CA LEU A 34 4.88 -3.03 11.51
C LEU A 34 5.81 -2.96 10.31
N LEU A 35 5.30 -3.34 9.15
CA LEU A 35 5.99 -3.29 7.87
C LEU A 35 5.21 -2.40 6.91
N LEU A 36 5.84 -1.37 6.40
CA LEU A 36 5.31 -0.61 5.27
C LEU A 36 5.73 -1.33 3.99
N PHE A 37 4.77 -1.90 3.29
CA PHE A 37 5.00 -2.74 2.12
C PHE A 37 4.42 -2.10 0.87
N ALA A 38 5.22 -2.06 -0.19
CA ALA A 38 4.76 -1.71 -1.53
C ALA A 38 4.79 -2.97 -2.39
N ASP A 39 3.63 -3.37 -2.89
CA ASP A 39 3.50 -4.55 -3.74
C ASP A 39 4.24 -4.33 -5.07
N PRO A 40 5.27 -5.12 -5.38
CA PRO A 40 6.04 -4.96 -6.61
C PRO A 40 5.25 -5.32 -7.88
N SER A 41 4.10 -5.97 -7.76
CA SER A 41 3.22 -6.27 -8.90
C SER A 41 2.39 -5.08 -9.36
N ILE A 42 2.31 -4.02 -8.56
CA ILE A 42 1.57 -2.81 -8.90
C ILE A 42 2.44 -1.92 -9.80
N GLU A 43 1.97 -1.67 -11.01
CA GLU A 43 2.69 -0.82 -11.96
C GLU A 43 2.54 0.66 -11.59
N PRO A 44 3.66 1.43 -11.56
CA PRO A 44 3.62 2.87 -11.33
C PRO A 44 2.83 3.60 -12.43
N LYS A 45 2.02 4.58 -12.04
CA LYS A 45 1.27 5.42 -13.00
C LYS A 45 2.14 6.48 -13.67
N GLY A 46 3.36 6.70 -13.20
CA GLY A 46 4.30 7.64 -13.80
C GLY A 46 3.93 9.11 -13.62
N LEU A 47 3.10 9.42 -12.63
CA LEU A 47 2.73 10.81 -12.35
C LEU A 47 3.90 11.56 -11.70
N SER A 48 4.22 12.72 -12.25
CA SER A 48 5.28 13.60 -11.75
C SER A 48 4.78 14.62 -10.71
N GLN A 49 3.47 14.86 -10.67
CA GLN A 49 2.85 15.78 -9.72
C GLN A 49 2.18 15.00 -8.58
N PRO A 50 2.21 15.53 -7.35
CA PRO A 50 1.52 14.90 -6.24
C PRO A 50 -0.01 15.01 -6.41
N VAL A 51 -0.70 13.91 -6.14
CA VAL A 51 -2.16 13.88 -6.04
C VAL A 51 -2.55 14.08 -4.58
N LEU A 52 -3.52 14.94 -4.34
CA LEU A 52 -3.94 15.34 -3.00
C LEU A 52 -5.47 15.23 -2.86
N LEU A 53 -5.95 15.08 -1.63
CA LEU A 53 -7.38 15.30 -1.34
C LEU A 53 -7.73 16.77 -1.63
N ALA A 54 -8.77 17.00 -2.43
CA ALA A 54 -9.25 18.36 -2.74
C ALA A 54 -10.07 18.96 -1.61
N ALA A 55 -10.69 18.12 -0.78
CA ALA A 55 -11.52 18.53 0.36
C ALA A 55 -11.28 17.62 1.56
N PRO A 56 -11.53 18.09 2.79
CA PRO A 56 -11.49 17.25 3.97
C PRO A 56 -12.60 16.19 3.90
N ILE A 57 -12.32 15.00 4.47
CA ILE A 57 -13.29 13.91 4.57
C ILE A 57 -13.36 13.42 6.01
N THR A 58 -14.54 13.06 6.48
CA THR A 58 -14.75 12.47 7.81
C THR A 58 -14.85 10.95 7.78
N GLY A 59 -14.96 10.38 6.59
CA GLY A 59 -15.09 8.95 6.31
C GLY A 59 -15.93 8.72 5.06
N GLY A 60 -16.02 7.47 4.64
CA GLY A 60 -16.78 7.08 3.45
C GLY A 60 -15.90 6.58 2.31
N ASN A 61 -16.53 6.26 1.20
CA ASN A 61 -15.86 5.64 0.05
C ASN A 61 -15.69 6.57 -1.16
N VAL A 62 -16.24 7.77 -1.13
CA VAL A 62 -16.13 8.74 -2.22
C VAL A 62 -15.26 9.91 -1.77
N VAL A 63 -14.21 10.19 -2.52
CA VAL A 63 -13.27 11.27 -2.24
C VAL A 63 -13.04 12.15 -3.46
N GLN A 64 -12.92 13.45 -3.23
CA GLN A 64 -12.52 14.40 -4.25
C GLN A 64 -11.01 14.63 -4.18
N THR A 65 -10.36 14.59 -5.32
CA THR A 65 -8.91 14.68 -5.45
C THR A 65 -8.51 15.72 -6.49
N GLN A 66 -7.27 16.21 -6.36
CA GLN A 66 -6.68 17.21 -7.24
C GLN A 66 -5.22 16.88 -7.55
N GLY A 67 -4.67 17.53 -8.57
CA GLY A 67 -3.29 17.31 -9.00
C GLY A 67 -3.14 16.29 -10.13
N TRP A 68 -4.24 15.87 -10.72
CA TRP A 68 -4.21 14.99 -11.88
C TRP A 68 -3.86 15.75 -13.18
N PRO A 69 -3.22 15.07 -14.15
CA PRO A 69 -3.14 15.61 -15.51
C PRO A 69 -4.54 15.87 -16.07
N SER A 70 -4.74 17.03 -16.67
CA SER A 70 -6.07 17.44 -17.15
C SER A 70 -6.59 16.56 -18.27
N GLY A 71 -7.86 16.19 -18.20
CA GLY A 71 -8.61 15.52 -19.25
C GLY A 71 -8.18 14.09 -19.58
N LEU A 72 -7.34 13.47 -18.75
CA LEU A 72 -6.84 12.11 -18.98
C LEU A 72 -7.54 11.08 -18.07
N SER A 73 -7.56 9.84 -18.54
CA SER A 73 -7.87 8.69 -17.68
C SER A 73 -6.83 8.62 -16.57
N ALA A 74 -7.25 8.94 -15.35
CA ALA A 74 -6.37 9.03 -14.19
C ALA A 74 -6.05 7.64 -13.62
N LEU A 75 -7.08 6.84 -13.38
CA LEU A 75 -7.01 5.50 -12.82
C LEU A 75 -8.06 4.60 -13.47
N ALA A 76 -7.77 3.31 -13.53
CA ALA A 76 -8.73 2.29 -13.92
C ALA A 76 -9.32 1.58 -12.70
N SER A 77 -10.50 1.00 -12.89
CA SER A 77 -11.09 0.06 -11.92
C SER A 77 -10.10 -1.07 -11.61
N GLY A 78 -9.88 -1.34 -10.32
CA GLY A 78 -8.91 -2.32 -9.86
C GLY A 78 -7.54 -1.75 -9.51
N ASP A 79 -7.21 -0.52 -9.92
CA ASP A 79 -5.98 0.15 -9.50
C ASP A 79 -5.92 0.36 -7.99
N PHE A 80 -4.71 0.45 -7.46
CA PHE A 80 -4.46 0.71 -6.05
C PHE A 80 -3.89 2.09 -5.81
N ILE A 81 -4.27 2.68 -4.70
CA ILE A 81 -3.69 3.91 -4.15
C ILE A 81 -3.48 3.74 -2.65
N SER A 82 -2.56 4.50 -2.09
CA SER A 82 -2.51 4.63 -0.63
C SER A 82 -2.69 6.06 -0.19
N ILE A 83 -3.33 6.24 0.98
CA ILE A 83 -3.62 7.55 1.56
C ILE A 83 -3.02 7.62 2.95
N GLY A 84 -2.35 8.73 3.24
CA GLY A 84 -1.66 8.96 4.49
C GLY A 84 -0.18 8.65 4.41
N THR A 85 0.51 8.79 5.54
CA THR A 85 1.96 8.62 5.64
C THR A 85 2.35 7.74 6.84
N ALA A 86 3.45 7.02 6.73
CA ALA A 86 4.00 6.18 7.79
C ALA A 86 2.95 5.24 8.41
N ARG A 87 2.69 5.35 9.72
CA ARG A 87 1.74 4.50 10.44
C ARG A 87 0.27 4.76 10.07
N ASP A 88 0.02 5.86 9.39
CA ASP A 88 -1.32 6.26 8.96
C ASP A 88 -1.62 5.86 7.52
N THR A 89 -0.69 5.21 6.85
CA THR A 89 -0.87 4.72 5.49
C THR A 89 -1.94 3.64 5.44
N ARG A 90 -2.90 3.82 4.51
CA ARG A 90 -3.97 2.84 4.23
C ARG A 90 -4.05 2.60 2.73
N LEU A 91 -4.16 1.34 2.35
CA LEU A 91 -4.30 0.92 0.96
C LEU A 91 -5.77 0.85 0.56
N HIS A 92 -6.08 1.39 -0.60
CA HIS A 92 -7.42 1.38 -1.17
C HIS A 92 -7.37 0.95 -2.63
N GLN A 93 -8.38 0.23 -3.08
CA GLN A 93 -8.59 -0.11 -4.47
C GLN A 93 -9.64 0.80 -5.09
N ILE A 94 -9.45 1.16 -6.35
CA ILE A 94 -10.36 1.98 -7.13
C ILE A 94 -11.51 1.11 -7.65
N ALA A 95 -12.74 1.50 -7.35
CA ALA A 95 -13.93 0.73 -7.72
C ALA A 95 -14.35 0.94 -9.18
N PHE A 96 -14.16 2.13 -9.72
CA PHE A 96 -14.59 2.51 -11.08
C PHE A 96 -13.50 3.31 -11.78
N ASP A 97 -13.50 3.26 -13.11
CA ASP A 97 -12.62 4.08 -13.92
C ASP A 97 -12.76 5.56 -13.59
N VAL A 98 -11.65 6.26 -13.54
CA VAL A 98 -11.57 7.67 -13.12
C VAL A 98 -11.00 8.51 -14.25
N THR A 99 -11.70 9.57 -14.59
CA THR A 99 -11.23 10.60 -15.52
C THR A 99 -11.14 11.94 -14.78
N ALA A 100 -10.00 12.61 -14.92
CA ALA A 100 -9.82 13.94 -14.37
C ALA A 100 -10.47 14.97 -15.30
N ASP A 101 -11.01 16.02 -14.71
CA ASP A 101 -11.53 17.17 -15.46
C ASP A 101 -10.40 18.07 -16.02
N ILE A 102 -10.78 19.14 -16.69
CA ILE A 102 -9.84 20.13 -17.27
C ILE A 102 -8.98 20.82 -16.21
N ASN A 103 -9.45 20.87 -14.97
CA ASN A 103 -8.73 21.49 -13.84
C ASN A 103 -7.89 20.47 -13.06
N GLY A 104 -7.83 19.22 -13.50
CA GLY A 104 -7.12 18.16 -12.79
C GLY A 104 -7.81 17.69 -11.51
N LEU A 105 -9.14 17.85 -11.44
CA LEU A 105 -9.97 17.33 -10.35
C LEU A 105 -10.56 15.98 -10.77
N ALA A 106 -10.62 15.06 -9.81
CA ALA A 106 -11.25 13.76 -10.03
C ALA A 106 -11.94 13.26 -8.75
N THR A 107 -13.04 12.54 -8.94
CA THR A 107 -13.75 11.87 -7.84
C THR A 107 -13.42 10.38 -7.89
N LEU A 108 -12.91 9.85 -6.77
CA LEU A 108 -12.57 8.45 -6.62
C LEU A 108 -13.63 7.74 -5.77
N THR A 109 -13.96 6.51 -6.15
CA THR A 109 -14.70 5.59 -5.28
C THR A 109 -13.75 4.50 -4.81
N LEU A 110 -13.57 4.39 -3.48
CA LEU A 110 -12.54 3.60 -2.83
C LEU A 110 -13.11 2.37 -2.12
N PHE A 111 -12.33 1.29 -2.12
CA PHE A 111 -12.59 0.11 -1.32
C PHE A 111 -11.27 -0.37 -0.66
N PRO A 112 -11.27 -0.65 0.64
CA PRO A 112 -12.28 -0.36 1.64
C PRO A 112 -12.51 1.15 1.83
N ALA A 113 -13.64 1.51 2.46
CA ALA A 113 -13.95 2.90 2.74
C ALA A 113 -12.96 3.53 3.74
N ILE A 114 -12.78 4.84 3.64
CA ILE A 114 -12.01 5.61 4.63
C ILE A 114 -12.78 5.62 5.95
N ARG A 115 -12.11 5.27 7.04
CA ARG A 115 -12.72 5.11 8.37
C ARG A 115 -12.32 6.19 9.37
N ARG A 116 -11.57 7.19 8.91
CA ARG A 116 -11.09 8.28 9.77
C ARG A 116 -11.21 9.62 9.05
N ALA A 117 -11.23 10.70 9.83
CA ALA A 117 -11.16 12.02 9.27
C ALA A 117 -9.77 12.29 8.68
N LEU A 118 -9.74 12.87 7.49
CA LEU A 118 -8.53 13.31 6.80
C LEU A 118 -8.70 14.76 6.35
N PRO A 119 -7.70 15.62 6.57
CA PRO A 119 -7.76 17.00 6.11
C PRO A 119 -7.63 17.10 4.58
N ALA A 120 -8.05 18.23 4.03
CA ALA A 120 -7.70 18.58 2.66
C ALA A 120 -6.18 18.61 2.47
N ASN A 121 -5.73 18.41 1.26
CA ASN A 121 -4.31 18.29 0.88
C ASN A 121 -3.58 17.09 1.50
N THR A 122 -4.29 16.11 2.07
CA THR A 122 -3.68 14.82 2.42
C THR A 122 -3.16 14.15 1.15
N PRO A 123 -1.87 13.72 1.12
CA PRO A 123 -1.29 13.13 -0.08
C PRO A 123 -1.84 11.73 -0.37
N LEU A 124 -2.02 11.45 -1.66
CA LEU A 124 -2.31 10.13 -2.20
C LEU A 124 -1.09 9.63 -2.94
N GLU A 125 -0.64 8.43 -2.61
CA GLU A 125 0.42 7.75 -3.36
C GLU A 125 -0.21 6.84 -4.42
N VAL A 126 0.07 7.14 -5.69
CA VAL A 126 -0.48 6.44 -6.85
C VAL A 126 0.57 5.74 -7.70
N ASN A 127 1.84 6.11 -7.54
CA ASN A 127 2.94 5.49 -8.28
C ASN A 127 3.45 4.22 -7.59
N ARG A 128 3.53 4.26 -6.29
CA ARG A 128 4.00 3.14 -5.46
C ARG A 128 3.15 3.02 -4.19
N PRO A 129 1.87 2.68 -4.34
CA PRO A 129 0.98 2.58 -3.20
C PRO A 129 1.51 1.57 -2.18
N GLN A 130 1.33 1.89 -0.92
CA GLN A 130 1.86 1.13 0.20
C GLN A 130 0.74 0.70 1.13
N VAL A 131 0.96 -0.42 1.80
CA VAL A 131 0.10 -0.92 2.87
C VAL A 131 0.92 -1.08 4.14
N LEU A 132 0.35 -0.70 5.26
CA LEU A 132 0.94 -0.96 6.57
C LEU A 132 0.51 -2.33 7.04
N LEU A 133 1.44 -3.27 7.13
CA LEU A 133 1.19 -4.66 7.48
C LEU A 133 1.67 -5.00 8.89
N ARG A 134 0.96 -5.93 9.52
CA ARG A 134 1.37 -6.59 10.75
C ARG A 134 1.45 -8.10 10.51
N PRO A 135 2.55 -8.77 10.87
CA PRO A 135 2.65 -10.23 10.79
C PRO A 135 1.51 -10.91 11.57
N THR A 136 0.93 -11.96 10.99
CA THR A 136 -0.14 -12.75 11.63
C THR A 136 0.37 -13.91 12.46
N GLY A 137 1.67 -14.23 12.37
CA GLY A 137 2.30 -15.31 13.09
C GLY A 137 3.82 -15.24 13.08
N SER A 138 4.47 -16.33 13.48
CA SER A 138 5.91 -16.48 13.36
C SER A 138 6.31 -16.56 11.87
N VAL A 139 7.46 -16.01 11.55
CA VAL A 139 8.01 -16.09 10.18
C VAL A 139 8.81 -17.39 10.03
N PRO A 140 8.31 -18.39 9.30
CA PRO A 140 9.06 -19.62 9.09
C PRO A 140 10.26 -19.34 8.17
N THR A 141 11.41 -19.88 8.57
CA THR A 141 12.63 -19.88 7.74
C THR A 141 12.88 -21.29 7.22
N ARG A 142 12.93 -21.45 5.93
CA ARG A 142 13.30 -22.70 5.28
C ARG A 142 14.74 -22.62 4.78
N ILE A 143 15.60 -23.54 5.24
CA ILE A 143 16.95 -23.68 4.73
C ILE A 143 16.94 -24.69 3.61
N GLU A 144 17.32 -24.26 2.41
CA GLU A 144 17.43 -25.10 1.23
C GLU A 144 18.87 -25.62 1.06
N ARG A 145 19.06 -26.55 0.11
CA ARG A 145 20.41 -27.02 -0.26
C ARG A 145 21.30 -25.83 -0.69
N ALA A 146 22.58 -25.92 -0.43
CA ALA A 146 23.57 -24.88 -0.68
C ALA A 146 23.46 -23.62 0.19
N GLY A 147 22.89 -23.73 1.41
CA GLY A 147 22.85 -22.62 2.37
C GLY A 147 21.97 -21.44 1.95
N ARG A 148 21.01 -21.68 1.07
CA ARG A 148 19.99 -20.69 0.72
C ARG A 148 18.85 -20.70 1.73
N HIS A 149 18.42 -19.54 2.11
CA HIS A 149 17.32 -19.34 3.02
C HIS A 149 16.12 -18.75 2.28
N ARG A 150 14.97 -19.38 2.43
CA ARG A 150 13.69 -18.89 1.95
C ARG A 150 12.84 -18.46 3.14
N PHE A 151 12.24 -17.29 3.02
CA PHE A 151 11.38 -16.73 4.05
C PHE A 151 10.00 -16.50 3.47
N THR A 152 8.97 -16.77 4.27
CA THR A 152 7.56 -16.45 3.94
C THR A 152 6.99 -15.64 5.09
N LEU A 153 6.35 -14.53 4.77
CA LEU A 153 5.71 -13.65 5.73
C LEU A 153 4.22 -13.58 5.41
N SER A 154 3.38 -14.12 6.30
CA SER A 154 1.95 -13.88 6.28
C SER A 154 1.63 -12.66 7.14
N ALA A 155 0.97 -11.68 6.58
CA ALA A 155 0.67 -10.43 7.24
C ALA A 155 -0.68 -9.87 6.81
N ARG A 156 -1.27 -9.06 7.67
CA ARG A 156 -2.51 -8.34 7.39
C ARG A 156 -2.35 -6.85 7.64
N GLU A 157 -3.20 -6.06 7.02
CA GLU A 157 -3.21 -4.62 7.24
C GLU A 157 -3.37 -4.29 8.74
N ALA A 158 -2.52 -3.38 9.22
CA ALA A 158 -2.56 -2.88 10.58
C ALA A 158 -3.56 -1.73 10.65
N LEU A 159 -4.73 -1.97 11.24
CA LEU A 159 -5.79 -0.98 11.46
C LEU A 159 -5.56 -0.20 12.76
#